data_6c9c8f5659cc9099c16f1a8eb8aa4a82
#
_entry.id   6c9c8f5659cc9099c16f1a8eb8aa4a82
#
_cell.length_a   1.000
_cell.length_b   1.000
_cell.length_c   1.000
_cell.angle_alpha   90.00
_cell.angle_beta   90.00
_cell.angle_gamma   90.00
#
_symmetry.space_group_name_H-M   'P 1'
#
loop_
_entity.id
_entity.type
_entity.pdbx_description
1 polymer ?
#
loop_
_entity_poly.entity_id
_entity_poly.type
_entity_poly.pdbx_seq_one_letter_code
_entity_poly.pdbx_strand_id
1 'polypeptide(L)'
;VYISFDNGHSPIRMKLLPNYKGHRKNISVDYESLQSQKAIIMKMLGMLRINYIFDKNNNTVYEGDDFLAYLAIKKFQSEKVILISSDKDFNQLLNKNLRVYNPRKDEMIRVENCRDLFGYHAHETVEYLAMVGDISDDISGFPGIGPVKARKILDEGRIEKFIAQSKNKEYLKIWRRNEQLIDLFWFVRNIPLEKLPLKSKKKFKYDKFKKICVEYSLSSFLTDQFIEPFKELHHE
;
A
#
# COMPACT_ATOMS: atom_id res chain seq x y z
N VAL A 1 -14.08 -1.50 7.96
CA VAL A 1 -12.70 -0.97 7.93
C VAL A 1 -11.72 -2.12 8.01
N TYR A 2 -10.63 -2.04 7.21
CA TYR A 2 -9.54 -3.01 7.20
C TYR A 2 -8.22 -2.25 7.30
N ILE A 3 -7.31 -2.72 8.15
CA ILE A 3 -5.98 -2.15 8.32
C ILE A 3 -4.97 -3.25 8.02
N SER A 4 -3.97 -2.95 7.21
CA SER A 4 -2.87 -3.88 6.92
C SER A 4 -1.59 -3.43 7.61
N PHE A 5 -0.86 -4.39 8.15
CA PHE A 5 0.44 -4.17 8.78
C PHE A 5 1.53 -4.94 8.04
N ASP A 6 2.62 -4.26 7.72
CA ASP A 6 3.82 -4.91 7.23
C ASP A 6 4.48 -5.79 8.30
N ASN A 7 5.05 -6.91 7.85
CA ASN A 7 5.88 -7.77 8.67
C ASN A 7 7.09 -8.27 7.88
N GLY A 8 7.99 -7.37 7.55
CA GLY A 8 9.17 -7.63 6.72
C GLY A 8 8.94 -7.34 5.24
N HIS A 9 9.87 -7.78 4.41
CA HIS A 9 9.84 -7.56 2.96
C HIS A 9 9.49 -8.84 2.23
N SER A 10 8.85 -8.71 1.06
CA SER A 10 8.53 -9.84 0.20
C SER A 10 9.78 -10.57 -0.27
N PRO A 11 9.96 -11.87 0.03
CA PRO A 11 11.07 -12.66 -0.48
C PRO A 11 11.15 -12.69 -2.00
N ILE A 12 10.00 -12.59 -2.68
CA ILE A 12 9.94 -12.52 -4.15
C ILE A 12 10.55 -11.21 -4.64
N ARG A 13 10.19 -10.07 -4.05
CA ARG A 13 10.77 -8.77 -4.41
C ARG A 13 12.26 -8.72 -4.10
N MET A 14 12.70 -9.25 -2.98
CA MET A 14 14.12 -9.35 -2.63
C MET A 14 14.92 -10.25 -3.59
N LYS A 15 14.31 -11.31 -4.13
CA LYS A 15 14.94 -12.16 -5.16
C LYS A 15 15.09 -11.42 -6.49
N LEU A 16 14.11 -10.59 -6.86
CA LEU A 16 14.14 -9.77 -8.08
C LEU A 16 15.10 -8.58 -7.96
N LEU A 17 15.19 -7.99 -6.78
CA LEU A 17 16.04 -6.85 -6.47
C LEU A 17 16.63 -7.01 -5.07
N PRO A 18 17.88 -7.54 -4.93
CA PRO A 18 18.48 -7.81 -3.62
C PRO A 18 18.58 -6.59 -2.69
N ASN A 19 18.68 -5.39 -3.25
CA ASN A 19 18.70 -4.13 -2.49
C ASN A 19 17.31 -3.47 -2.35
N TYR A 20 16.23 -4.20 -2.59
CA TYR A 20 14.86 -3.70 -2.42
C TYR A 20 14.65 -3.14 -1.01
N LYS A 21 14.26 -1.85 -0.92
CA LYS A 21 14.11 -1.10 0.36
C LYS A 21 15.38 -1.10 1.23
N GLY A 22 16.56 -1.24 0.61
CA GLY A 22 17.85 -1.43 1.30
C GLY A 22 18.28 -0.22 2.12
N HIS A 23 17.97 1.01 1.65
CA HIS A 23 18.30 2.25 2.38
C HIS A 23 17.61 2.32 3.77
N ARG A 24 16.49 1.62 3.96
CA ARG A 24 15.76 1.60 5.25
C ARG A 24 16.57 0.94 6.38
N LYS A 25 17.58 0.12 6.05
CA LYS A 25 18.51 -0.47 7.03
C LYS A 25 19.39 0.57 7.72
N ASN A 26 19.61 1.72 7.07
CA ASN A 26 20.46 2.79 7.58
C ASN A 26 19.68 3.83 8.43
N ILE A 27 18.38 3.67 8.56
CA ILE A 27 17.56 4.55 9.39
C ILE A 27 17.66 4.02 10.82
N SER A 28 18.10 4.88 11.74
CA SER A 28 18.11 4.57 13.18
C SER A 28 16.68 4.52 13.70
N VAL A 29 16.07 3.33 13.65
CA VAL A 29 14.73 3.07 14.20
C VAL A 29 14.91 2.12 15.38
N ASP A 30 14.33 2.47 16.50
CA ASP A 30 14.15 1.55 17.61
C ASP A 30 13.08 0.51 17.24
N TYR A 31 13.55 -0.57 16.62
CA TYR A 31 12.67 -1.66 16.15
C TYR A 31 11.95 -2.35 17.31
N GLU A 32 12.54 -2.44 18.49
CA GLU A 32 11.91 -3.07 19.64
C GLU A 32 10.73 -2.24 20.13
N SER A 33 10.93 -0.93 20.27
CA SER A 33 9.87 0.01 20.59
C SER A 33 8.77 0.00 19.54
N LEU A 34 9.12 0.01 18.25
CA LEU A 34 8.15 -0.06 17.15
C LEU A 34 7.30 -1.33 17.19
N GLN A 35 7.90 -2.48 17.43
CA GLN A 35 7.16 -3.75 17.52
C GLN A 35 6.24 -3.78 18.75
N SER A 36 6.68 -3.22 19.87
CA SER A 36 5.87 -3.10 21.07
C SER A 36 4.66 -2.20 20.85
N GLN A 37 4.84 -1.03 20.23
CA GLN A 37 3.75 -0.11 19.85
C GLN A 37 2.77 -0.77 18.87
N LYS A 38 3.27 -1.46 17.86
CA LYS A 38 2.46 -2.20 16.88
C LYS A 38 1.58 -3.25 17.56
N ALA A 39 2.11 -3.98 18.54
CA ALA A 39 1.35 -4.97 19.29
C ALA A 39 0.22 -4.32 20.11
N ILE A 40 0.46 -3.15 20.70
CA ILE A 40 -0.55 -2.38 21.45
C ILE A 40 -1.65 -1.90 20.48
N ILE A 41 -1.28 -1.33 19.33
CA ILE A 41 -2.23 -0.87 18.32
C ILE A 41 -3.13 -2.03 17.86
N MET A 42 -2.56 -3.18 17.50
CA MET A 42 -3.34 -4.35 17.08
C MET A 42 -4.29 -4.84 18.18
N LYS A 43 -3.88 -4.77 19.44
CA LYS A 43 -4.74 -5.10 20.59
C LYS A 43 -5.91 -4.12 20.71
N MET A 44 -5.67 -2.81 20.53
CA MET A 44 -6.68 -1.76 20.55
C MET A 44 -7.68 -1.92 19.39
N LEU A 45 -7.19 -2.16 18.17
CA LEU A 45 -8.03 -2.42 16.99
C LEU A 45 -8.99 -3.61 17.23
N GLY A 46 -8.46 -4.69 17.83
CA GLY A 46 -9.27 -5.84 18.19
C GLY A 46 -10.36 -5.53 19.24
N MET A 47 -10.15 -4.56 20.14
CA MET A 47 -11.15 -4.10 21.11
C MET A 47 -12.23 -3.25 20.46
N LEU A 48 -11.87 -2.46 19.44
CA LEU A 48 -12.78 -1.63 18.64
C LEU A 48 -13.48 -2.41 17.51
N ARG A 49 -13.26 -3.73 17.40
CA ARG A 49 -13.78 -4.60 16.30
C ARG A 49 -13.30 -4.17 14.91
N ILE A 50 -12.18 -3.47 14.81
CA ILE A 50 -11.58 -3.15 13.52
C ILE A 50 -10.86 -4.39 12.99
N ASN A 51 -11.13 -4.74 11.74
CA ASN A 51 -10.45 -5.83 11.07
C ASN A 51 -9.02 -5.40 10.73
N TYR A 52 -8.05 -6.27 11.01
CA TYR A 52 -6.69 -6.03 10.57
C TYR A 52 -6.03 -7.28 9.99
N ILE A 53 -5.09 -7.06 9.11
CA ILE A 53 -4.31 -8.08 8.43
C ILE A 53 -2.90 -8.01 8.98
N PHE A 54 -2.43 -9.13 9.51
CA PHE A 54 -1.08 -9.28 10.02
C PHE A 54 -0.63 -10.74 9.93
N ASP A 55 0.39 -10.98 9.11
CA ASP A 55 1.03 -12.28 9.01
C ASP A 55 2.18 -12.36 10.02
N LYS A 56 1.84 -12.79 11.25
CA LYS A 56 2.77 -12.83 12.38
C LYS A 56 4.05 -13.62 12.07
N ASN A 57 3.95 -14.68 11.30
CA ASN A 57 5.06 -15.60 11.03
C ASN A 57 5.74 -15.31 9.70
N ASN A 58 5.33 -14.26 9.00
CA ASN A 58 5.79 -13.95 7.64
C ASN A 58 5.71 -15.16 6.68
N ASN A 59 4.62 -15.93 6.80
CA ASN A 59 4.39 -17.13 6.01
C ASN A 59 3.98 -16.83 4.57
N THR A 60 3.58 -15.57 4.31
CA THR A 60 3.22 -15.13 2.98
C THR A 60 4.33 -14.27 2.38
N VAL A 61 4.32 -14.17 1.06
CA VAL A 61 5.22 -13.27 0.33
C VAL A 61 4.63 -11.87 0.15
N TYR A 62 3.44 -11.64 0.71
CA TYR A 62 2.69 -10.39 0.63
C TYR A 62 3.19 -9.37 1.65
N GLU A 63 3.38 -8.13 1.21
CA GLU A 63 3.57 -6.95 2.05
C GLU A 63 2.19 -6.33 2.39
N GLY A 64 2.17 -5.32 3.27
CA GLY A 64 0.94 -4.67 3.70
C GLY A 64 0.11 -4.12 2.55
N ASP A 65 0.78 -3.53 1.56
CA ASP A 65 0.15 -2.93 0.38
C ASP A 65 -0.47 -4.00 -0.54
N ASP A 66 0.18 -5.16 -0.67
CA ASP A 66 -0.35 -6.28 -1.44
C ASP A 66 -1.66 -6.82 -0.85
N PHE A 67 -1.77 -6.88 0.49
CA PHE A 67 -3.02 -7.28 1.13
C PHE A 67 -4.15 -6.29 0.87
N LEU A 68 -3.87 -4.98 0.89
CA LEU A 68 -4.85 -3.95 0.58
C LEU A 68 -5.27 -4.04 -0.90
N ALA A 69 -4.30 -4.22 -1.81
CA ALA A 69 -4.58 -4.46 -3.21
C ALA A 69 -5.42 -5.73 -3.43
N TYR A 70 -5.08 -6.83 -2.74
CA TYR A 70 -5.86 -8.07 -2.79
C TYR A 70 -7.32 -7.84 -2.37
N LEU A 71 -7.55 -7.12 -1.26
CA LEU A 71 -8.90 -6.78 -0.81
C LEU A 71 -9.65 -5.96 -1.86
N ALA A 72 -9.01 -4.94 -2.43
CA ALA A 72 -9.62 -4.08 -3.44
C ALA A 72 -9.97 -4.83 -4.73
N ILE A 73 -9.05 -5.67 -5.22
CA ILE A 73 -9.16 -6.37 -6.50
C ILE A 73 -10.07 -7.60 -6.42
N LYS A 74 -10.03 -8.35 -5.30
CA LYS A 74 -10.72 -9.65 -5.18
C LYS A 74 -11.96 -9.60 -4.32
N LYS A 75 -11.92 -8.87 -3.20
CA LYS A 75 -13.02 -8.90 -2.22
C LYS A 75 -14.04 -7.79 -2.41
N PHE A 76 -13.58 -6.58 -2.70
CA PHE A 76 -14.41 -5.37 -2.76
C PHE A 76 -14.53 -4.77 -4.16
N GLN A 77 -14.34 -5.58 -5.20
CA GLN A 77 -14.31 -5.15 -6.60
C GLN A 77 -15.56 -4.37 -7.03
N SER A 78 -16.73 -4.71 -6.49
CA SER A 78 -18.01 -4.07 -6.82
C SER A 78 -18.44 -2.99 -5.83
N GLU A 79 -17.69 -2.80 -4.75
CA GLU A 79 -18.03 -1.87 -3.69
C GLU A 79 -17.34 -0.52 -3.87
N LYS A 80 -17.90 0.52 -3.21
CA LYS A 80 -17.20 1.81 -3.10
C LYS A 80 -16.12 1.70 -2.04
N VAL A 81 -14.86 1.87 -2.47
CA VAL A 81 -13.67 1.73 -1.63
C VAL A 81 -12.94 3.07 -1.50
N ILE A 82 -12.60 3.44 -0.29
CA ILE A 82 -11.61 4.50 -0.02
C ILE A 82 -10.39 3.80 0.59
N LEU A 83 -9.28 3.85 -0.14
CA LEU A 83 -7.99 3.37 0.33
C LEU A 83 -7.24 4.55 0.94
N ILE A 84 -6.81 4.42 2.20
CA ILE A 84 -6.10 5.48 2.92
C ILE A 84 -4.61 5.17 2.88
N SER A 85 -3.87 5.91 2.06
CA SER A 85 -2.41 5.76 1.92
C SER A 85 -1.79 7.00 1.31
N SER A 86 -0.53 7.28 1.64
CA SER A 86 0.30 8.25 0.94
C SER A 86 1.15 7.63 -0.16
N ASP A 87 1.04 6.32 -0.37
CA ASP A 87 1.80 5.61 -1.39
C ASP A 87 1.16 5.80 -2.77
N LYS A 88 1.97 6.25 -3.72
CA LYS A 88 1.56 6.51 -5.11
C LYS A 88 1.29 5.23 -5.91
N ASP A 89 1.81 4.08 -5.45
CA ASP A 89 1.62 2.81 -6.12
C ASP A 89 0.14 2.41 -6.15
N PHE A 90 -0.65 2.87 -5.17
CA PHE A 90 -2.10 2.66 -5.16
C PHE A 90 -2.87 3.41 -6.25
N ASN A 91 -2.26 4.39 -6.92
CA ASN A 91 -2.91 5.09 -8.03
C ASN A 91 -3.30 4.15 -9.17
N GLN A 92 -2.57 3.04 -9.36
CA GLN A 92 -2.90 2.00 -10.32
C GLN A 92 -4.26 1.31 -10.07
N LEU A 93 -4.77 1.36 -8.83
CA LEU A 93 -6.04 0.75 -8.43
C LEU A 93 -7.24 1.67 -8.64
N LEU A 94 -7.01 2.96 -8.93
CA LEU A 94 -8.08 3.94 -9.12
C LEU A 94 -9.05 3.51 -10.20
N ASN A 95 -10.34 3.59 -9.89
CA ASN A 95 -11.42 3.34 -10.82
C ASN A 95 -12.70 4.05 -10.34
N LYS A 96 -13.83 3.88 -11.03
CA LYS A 96 -15.10 4.51 -10.67
C LYS A 96 -15.58 4.23 -9.23
N ASN A 97 -15.15 3.11 -8.66
CA ASN A 97 -15.53 2.66 -7.32
C ASN A 97 -14.42 2.87 -6.28
N LEU A 98 -13.15 2.95 -6.69
CA LEU A 98 -12.01 3.06 -5.79
C LEU A 98 -11.34 4.43 -5.90
N ARG A 99 -11.15 5.07 -4.75
CA ARG A 99 -10.43 6.33 -4.57
C ARG A 99 -9.32 6.12 -3.55
N VAL A 100 -8.27 6.92 -3.63
CA VAL A 100 -7.19 6.96 -2.64
C VAL A 100 -7.25 8.28 -1.90
N TYR A 101 -7.27 8.23 -0.57
CA TYR A 101 -7.13 9.40 0.28
C TYR A 101 -5.71 9.47 0.83
N ASN A 102 -5.00 10.55 0.53
CA ASN A 102 -3.66 10.82 1.03
C ASN A 102 -3.75 11.65 2.32
N PRO A 103 -3.56 11.06 3.51
CA PRO A 103 -3.72 11.78 4.77
C PRO A 103 -2.61 12.80 5.05
N ARG A 104 -1.44 12.69 4.37
CA ARG A 104 -0.34 13.66 4.53
C ARG A 104 -0.60 14.97 3.81
N LYS A 105 -1.38 14.92 2.72
CA LYS A 105 -1.72 16.09 1.90
C LYS A 105 -3.16 16.54 2.08
N ASP A 106 -3.95 15.80 2.85
CA ASP A 106 -5.41 15.96 2.96
C ASP A 106 -6.09 15.98 1.58
N GLU A 107 -5.72 15.02 0.73
CA GLU A 107 -6.09 15.04 -0.68
C GLU A 107 -6.78 13.74 -1.10
N MET A 108 -7.92 13.86 -1.80
CA MET A 108 -8.62 12.72 -2.39
C MET A 108 -8.22 12.54 -3.85
N ILE A 109 -7.55 11.43 -4.14
CA ILE A 109 -7.10 11.06 -5.47
C ILE A 109 -8.16 10.18 -6.13
N ARG A 110 -8.49 10.53 -7.38
CA ARG A 110 -9.48 9.87 -8.24
C ARG A 110 -8.91 9.69 -9.64
N VAL A 111 -9.57 8.92 -10.46
CA VAL A 111 -9.19 8.76 -11.88
C VAL A 111 -9.12 10.12 -12.58
N GLU A 112 -10.08 11.01 -12.29
CA GLU A 112 -10.25 12.29 -12.97
C GLU A 112 -9.11 13.27 -12.67
N ASN A 113 -8.55 13.27 -11.45
CA ASN A 113 -7.51 14.22 -11.05
C ASN A 113 -6.10 13.59 -10.95
N CYS A 114 -5.96 12.31 -11.22
CA CYS A 114 -4.67 11.61 -11.11
C CYS A 114 -3.60 12.25 -12.01
N ARG A 115 -3.95 12.57 -13.27
CA ARG A 115 -3.01 13.19 -14.21
C ARG A 115 -2.55 14.57 -13.76
N ASP A 116 -3.44 15.39 -13.22
CA ASP A 116 -3.12 16.74 -12.74
C ASP A 116 -2.18 16.69 -11.53
N LEU A 117 -2.40 15.72 -10.64
CA LEU A 117 -1.63 15.56 -9.41
C LEU A 117 -0.25 14.92 -9.62
N PHE A 118 -0.15 13.95 -10.54
CA PHE A 118 1.05 13.11 -10.70
C PHE A 118 1.69 13.23 -12.10
N GLY A 119 0.98 13.78 -13.07
CA GLY A 119 1.45 13.92 -14.45
C GLY A 119 1.32 12.67 -15.30
N TYR A 120 0.54 11.69 -14.84
CA TYR A 120 0.20 10.46 -15.57
C TYR A 120 -1.22 10.01 -15.21
N HIS A 121 -1.90 9.28 -16.09
CA HIS A 121 -3.20 8.70 -15.80
C HIS A 121 -3.10 7.50 -14.86
N ALA A 122 -4.18 7.19 -14.15
CA ALA A 122 -4.22 6.06 -13.21
C ALA A 122 -3.75 4.73 -13.84
N HIS A 123 -4.17 4.45 -15.07
CA HIS A 123 -3.78 3.23 -15.79
C HIS A 123 -2.32 3.21 -16.27
N GLU A 124 -1.64 4.37 -16.26
CA GLU A 124 -0.23 4.53 -16.63
C GLU A 124 0.73 4.45 -15.42
N THR A 125 0.19 4.28 -14.20
CA THR A 125 0.98 4.33 -12.97
C THR A 125 2.16 3.37 -13.00
N VAL A 126 1.93 2.12 -13.37
CA VAL A 126 2.99 1.09 -13.41
C VAL A 126 4.05 1.44 -14.46
N GLU A 127 3.62 1.85 -15.66
CA GLU A 127 4.53 2.23 -16.75
C GLU A 127 5.38 3.43 -16.36
N TYR A 128 4.76 4.45 -15.79
CA TYR A 128 5.47 5.65 -15.33
C TYR A 128 6.52 5.32 -14.27
N LEU A 129 6.11 4.61 -13.22
CA LEU A 129 6.99 4.27 -12.12
C LEU A 129 8.09 3.29 -12.54
N ALA A 130 7.82 2.37 -13.45
CA ALA A 130 8.83 1.48 -13.97
C ALA A 130 9.91 2.21 -14.78
N MET A 131 9.53 3.28 -15.51
CA MET A 131 10.48 4.11 -16.25
C MET A 131 11.28 5.05 -15.36
N VAL A 132 10.62 5.73 -14.42
CA VAL A 132 11.26 6.73 -13.56
C VAL A 132 12.00 6.09 -12.39
N GLY A 133 11.54 4.93 -11.95
CA GLY A 133 11.97 4.25 -10.73
C GLY A 133 11.21 4.72 -9.50
N ASP A 134 11.50 4.07 -8.38
CA ASP A 134 11.03 4.47 -7.06
C ASP A 134 12.16 4.50 -6.05
N ILE A 135 12.54 5.72 -5.66
CA ILE A 135 13.62 5.95 -4.68
C ILE A 135 13.22 5.40 -3.31
N SER A 136 11.93 5.43 -2.96
CA SER A 136 11.45 4.96 -1.65
C SER A 136 11.60 3.44 -1.47
N ASP A 137 11.74 2.71 -2.58
CA ASP A 137 11.88 1.26 -2.61
C ASP A 137 13.22 0.79 -3.23
N ASP A 138 14.14 1.73 -3.48
CA ASP A 138 15.43 1.48 -4.16
C ASP A 138 15.27 0.87 -5.56
N ILE A 139 14.17 1.17 -6.24
CA ILE A 139 13.88 0.70 -7.59
C ILE A 139 14.46 1.71 -8.60
N SER A 140 15.52 1.31 -9.32
CA SER A 140 16.08 2.13 -10.39
C SER A 140 15.20 2.06 -11.65
N GLY A 141 14.92 3.23 -12.24
CA GLY A 141 14.22 3.35 -13.51
C GLY A 141 15.15 3.18 -14.72
N PHE A 142 14.68 3.59 -15.88
CA PHE A 142 15.45 3.55 -17.14
C PHE A 142 16.56 4.60 -17.13
N PRO A 143 17.80 4.24 -17.47
CA PRO A 143 18.89 5.21 -17.57
C PRO A 143 18.53 6.39 -18.48
N GLY A 144 18.65 7.60 -17.95
CA GLY A 144 18.38 8.84 -18.70
C GLY A 144 16.89 9.15 -18.94
N ILE A 145 15.96 8.40 -18.35
CA ILE A 145 14.52 8.66 -18.40
C ILE A 145 14.07 9.17 -17.03
N GLY A 146 13.91 10.47 -16.90
CA GLY A 146 13.31 11.10 -15.75
C GLY A 146 11.83 11.45 -16.01
N PRO A 147 11.16 12.12 -15.05
CA PRO A 147 9.71 12.41 -15.11
C PRO A 147 9.22 13.04 -16.42
N VAL A 148 9.96 14.01 -16.95
CA VAL A 148 9.55 14.74 -18.16
C VAL A 148 9.58 13.81 -19.39
N LYS A 149 10.66 13.02 -19.55
CA LYS A 149 10.76 12.07 -20.67
C LYS A 149 9.76 10.92 -20.53
N ALA A 150 9.53 10.43 -19.33
CA ALA A 150 8.55 9.37 -19.09
C ALA A 150 7.15 9.81 -19.50
N ARG A 151 6.72 11.03 -19.12
CA ARG A 151 5.42 11.59 -19.53
C ARG A 151 5.31 11.69 -21.05
N LYS A 152 6.37 12.19 -21.73
CA LYS A 152 6.38 12.28 -23.18
C LYS A 152 6.22 10.92 -23.84
N ILE A 153 6.90 9.89 -23.34
CA ILE A 153 6.78 8.52 -23.84
C ILE A 153 5.35 8.00 -23.69
N LEU A 154 4.69 8.27 -22.54
CA LEU A 154 3.31 7.88 -22.30
C LEU A 154 2.34 8.63 -23.22
N ASP A 155 2.54 9.93 -23.44
CA ASP A 155 1.73 10.74 -24.34
C ASP A 155 1.87 10.32 -25.83
N GLU A 156 3.01 9.80 -26.23
CA GLU A 156 3.29 9.29 -27.60
C GLU A 156 2.85 7.84 -27.83
N GLY A 157 2.44 7.14 -26.78
CA GLY A 157 1.99 5.77 -26.83
C GLY A 157 2.49 4.95 -25.64
N ARG A 158 2.35 3.62 -25.74
CA ARG A 158 2.74 2.72 -24.66
C ARG A 158 4.23 2.48 -24.56
N ILE A 159 4.70 2.16 -23.36
CA ILE A 159 6.07 1.83 -23.04
C ILE A 159 6.62 0.69 -23.94
N GLU A 160 5.80 -0.30 -24.29
CA GLU A 160 6.23 -1.41 -25.16
C GLU A 160 6.69 -0.92 -26.55
N LYS A 161 5.99 0.07 -27.13
CA LYS A 161 6.38 0.69 -28.38
C LYS A 161 7.74 1.39 -28.27
N PHE A 162 7.94 2.13 -27.17
CA PHE A 162 9.20 2.80 -26.89
C PHE A 162 10.34 1.80 -26.71
N ILE A 163 10.13 0.72 -25.94
CA ILE A 163 11.13 -0.33 -25.74
C ILE A 163 11.46 -1.04 -27.05
N ALA A 164 10.44 -1.39 -27.85
CA ALA A 164 10.64 -2.07 -29.14
C ALA A 164 11.43 -1.23 -30.14
N GLN A 165 11.24 0.09 -30.14
CA GLN A 165 11.96 1.03 -31.00
C GLN A 165 13.34 1.42 -30.44
N SER A 166 13.59 1.15 -29.16
CA SER A 166 14.84 1.51 -28.51
C SER A 166 15.97 0.56 -28.90
N LYS A 167 17.16 1.14 -29.15
CA LYS A 167 18.40 0.36 -29.32
C LYS A 167 18.95 -0.15 -27.98
N ASN A 168 18.44 0.32 -26.87
CA ASN A 168 18.91 -0.06 -25.53
C ASN A 168 18.19 -1.31 -25.02
N LYS A 169 18.81 -2.46 -25.18
CA LYS A 169 18.29 -3.77 -24.71
C LYS A 169 18.11 -3.85 -23.19
N GLU A 170 18.76 -2.96 -22.43
CA GLU A 170 18.66 -2.91 -20.98
C GLU A 170 17.25 -2.46 -20.53
N TYR A 171 16.56 -1.60 -21.30
CA TYR A 171 15.22 -1.14 -20.99
C TYR A 171 14.23 -2.30 -20.83
N LEU A 172 14.28 -3.29 -21.70
CA LEU A 172 13.40 -4.46 -21.58
C LEU A 172 13.66 -5.26 -20.28
N LYS A 173 14.93 -5.40 -19.89
CA LYS A 173 15.30 -6.09 -18.64
C LYS A 173 14.80 -5.31 -17.42
N ILE A 174 15.01 -4.00 -17.39
CA ILE A 174 14.57 -3.13 -16.30
C ILE A 174 13.03 -3.13 -16.24
N TRP A 175 12.36 -3.02 -17.39
CA TRP A 175 10.90 -3.04 -17.48
C TRP A 175 10.33 -4.29 -16.82
N ARG A 176 10.74 -5.47 -17.26
CA ARG A 176 10.24 -6.75 -16.74
C ARG A 176 10.46 -6.91 -15.23
N ARG A 177 11.58 -6.43 -14.72
CA ARG A 177 11.87 -6.43 -13.29
C ARG A 177 10.96 -5.45 -12.53
N ASN A 178 10.89 -4.21 -13.00
CA ASN A 178 10.17 -3.15 -12.30
C ASN A 178 8.67 -3.40 -12.33
N GLU A 179 8.11 -3.91 -13.43
CA GLU A 179 6.72 -4.35 -13.51
C GLU A 179 6.40 -5.34 -12.38
N GLN A 180 7.20 -6.39 -12.19
CA GLN A 180 6.97 -7.38 -11.13
C GLN A 180 7.17 -6.82 -9.71
N LEU A 181 7.93 -5.74 -9.55
CA LEU A 181 8.13 -5.08 -8.25
C LEU A 181 6.96 -4.14 -7.89
N ILE A 182 6.39 -3.47 -8.90
CA ILE A 182 5.46 -2.34 -8.73
C ILE A 182 4.01 -2.73 -9.02
N ASP A 183 3.75 -3.64 -9.98
CA ASP A 183 2.38 -3.97 -10.42
C ASP A 183 1.65 -4.84 -9.38
N LEU A 184 0.78 -4.19 -8.61
CA LEU A 184 -0.08 -4.83 -7.63
C LEU A 184 -1.09 -5.80 -8.27
N PHE A 185 -1.56 -5.54 -9.49
CA PHE A 185 -2.44 -6.46 -10.22
C PHE A 185 -1.68 -7.72 -10.64
N TRP A 186 -0.45 -7.56 -11.13
CA TRP A 186 0.41 -8.70 -11.46
C TRP A 186 0.64 -9.57 -10.23
N PHE A 187 1.01 -8.93 -9.09
CA PHE A 187 1.29 -9.62 -7.85
C PHE A 187 0.07 -10.42 -7.36
N VAL A 188 -1.10 -9.79 -7.28
CA VAL A 188 -2.36 -10.42 -6.83
C VAL A 188 -2.82 -11.55 -7.77
N ARG A 189 -2.50 -11.46 -9.07
CA ARG A 189 -2.88 -12.51 -10.05
C ARG A 189 -1.93 -13.69 -10.08
N ASN A 190 -0.63 -13.46 -9.92
CA ASN A 190 0.39 -14.47 -10.14
C ASN A 190 0.91 -15.11 -8.85
N ILE A 191 0.74 -14.42 -7.72
CA ILE A 191 1.15 -14.95 -6.42
C ILE A 191 -0.10 -15.39 -5.67
N PRO A 192 -0.33 -16.70 -5.51
CA PRO A 192 -1.53 -17.20 -4.84
C PRO A 192 -1.49 -16.86 -3.33
N LEU A 193 -2.61 -16.37 -2.82
CA LEU A 193 -2.84 -16.20 -1.40
C LEU A 193 -3.83 -17.26 -0.93
N GLU A 194 -3.34 -18.34 -0.33
CA GLU A 194 -4.17 -19.44 0.15
C GLU A 194 -5.16 -18.99 1.21
N LYS A 195 -4.70 -18.16 2.15
CA LYS A 195 -5.52 -17.65 3.24
C LYS A 195 -5.09 -16.24 3.66
N LEU A 196 -6.04 -15.31 3.60
CA LEU A 196 -5.83 -13.97 4.12
C LEU A 196 -5.60 -14.03 5.64
N PRO A 197 -4.45 -13.52 6.19
CA PRO A 197 -4.15 -13.54 7.63
C PRO A 197 -4.96 -12.48 8.39
N LEU A 198 -6.28 -12.51 8.18
CA LEU A 198 -7.24 -11.57 8.74
C LEU A 198 -7.49 -11.88 10.21
N LYS A 199 -7.38 -10.83 11.04
CA LYS A 199 -7.77 -10.85 12.45
C LYS A 199 -9.04 -10.01 12.61
N SER A 200 -10.09 -10.65 13.12
CA SER A 200 -11.37 -10.02 13.42
C SER A 200 -11.81 -10.41 14.83
N LYS A 201 -12.42 -9.48 15.56
CA LYS A 201 -13.01 -9.72 16.87
C LYS A 201 -14.49 -9.45 16.81
N LYS A 202 -15.29 -10.30 17.51
CA LYS A 202 -16.76 -10.20 17.50
C LYS A 202 -17.31 -9.24 18.56
N LYS A 203 -16.54 -8.94 19.61
CA LYS A 203 -17.04 -8.16 20.77
C LYS A 203 -16.28 -6.85 20.89
N PHE A 204 -17.04 -5.76 20.97
CA PHE A 204 -16.56 -4.46 21.40
C PHE A 204 -16.19 -4.50 22.90
N LYS A 205 -15.05 -3.95 23.27
CA LYS A 205 -14.49 -4.04 24.62
C LYS A 205 -14.04 -2.67 25.11
N TYR A 206 -14.98 -1.74 25.25
CA TYR A 206 -14.70 -0.35 25.58
C TYR A 206 -13.89 -0.19 26.87
N ASP A 207 -14.28 -0.84 27.98
CA ASP A 207 -13.56 -0.70 29.26
C ASP A 207 -12.11 -1.13 29.17
N LYS A 208 -11.83 -2.19 28.39
CA LYS A 208 -10.44 -2.63 28.17
C LYS A 208 -9.66 -1.67 27.26
N PHE A 209 -10.33 -1.09 26.25
CA PHE A 209 -9.77 -0.06 25.40
C PHE A 209 -9.44 1.19 26.22
N LYS A 210 -10.38 1.67 27.04
CA LYS A 210 -10.19 2.81 27.95
C LYS A 210 -9.00 2.63 28.88
N LYS A 211 -8.84 1.43 29.47
CA LYS A 211 -7.68 1.12 30.35
C LYS A 211 -6.34 1.31 29.61
N ILE A 212 -6.24 0.82 28.37
CA ILE A 212 -5.03 1.00 27.55
C ILE A 212 -4.82 2.48 27.23
N CYS A 213 -5.86 3.21 26.87
CA CYS A 213 -5.72 4.65 26.57
C CYS A 213 -5.22 5.44 27.79
N VAL A 214 -5.68 5.12 28.98
CA VAL A 214 -5.19 5.73 30.22
C VAL A 214 -3.73 5.34 30.49
N GLU A 215 -3.40 4.07 30.40
CA GLU A 215 -2.04 3.52 30.62
C GLU A 215 -0.99 4.20 29.71
N TYR A 216 -1.35 4.47 28.46
CA TYR A 216 -0.43 5.07 27.47
C TYR A 216 -0.70 6.57 27.22
N SER A 217 -1.49 7.24 28.06
CA SER A 217 -1.81 8.68 27.96
C SER A 217 -2.43 9.08 26.61
N LEU A 218 -3.21 8.20 26.00
CA LEU A 218 -3.89 8.42 24.72
C LEU A 218 -5.26 9.08 24.89
N SER A 219 -5.29 10.27 25.50
CA SER A 219 -6.53 10.98 25.91
C SER A 219 -7.43 11.34 24.72
N SER A 220 -6.86 11.63 23.54
CA SER A 220 -7.63 11.93 22.33
C SER A 220 -8.55 10.81 21.88
N PHE A 221 -8.22 9.57 22.20
CA PHE A 221 -9.05 8.39 21.88
C PHE A 221 -10.16 8.14 22.89
N LEU A 222 -10.22 8.93 23.97
CA LEU A 222 -11.27 8.83 25.00
C LEU A 222 -12.37 9.89 24.85
N THR A 223 -12.28 10.74 23.83
CA THR A 223 -13.30 11.74 23.52
C THR A 223 -14.56 11.06 22.95
N ASP A 224 -15.72 11.65 23.20
CA ASP A 224 -16.97 11.15 22.62
C ASP A 224 -16.93 11.19 21.10
N GLN A 225 -16.34 12.24 20.49
CA GLN A 225 -16.14 12.35 19.05
C GLN A 225 -15.41 11.12 18.47
N PHE A 226 -14.45 10.55 19.19
CA PHE A 226 -13.72 9.37 18.72
C PHE A 226 -14.51 8.09 18.97
N ILE A 227 -15.16 7.94 20.14
CA ILE A 227 -15.71 6.66 20.59
C ILE A 227 -17.14 6.40 20.15
N GLU A 228 -17.98 7.44 20.00
CA GLU A 228 -19.40 7.26 19.64
C GLU A 228 -19.61 6.50 18.32
N PRO A 229 -18.85 6.76 17.22
CA PRO A 229 -19.00 5.99 15.98
C PRO A 229 -18.79 4.48 16.18
N PHE A 230 -17.92 4.08 17.13
CA PHE A 230 -17.71 2.66 17.43
C PHE A 230 -18.84 2.06 18.29
N LYS A 231 -19.46 2.84 19.15
CA LYS A 231 -20.62 2.39 19.91
C LYS A 231 -21.83 2.18 19.00
N GLU A 232 -22.11 3.15 18.11
CA GLU A 232 -23.22 3.08 17.15
C GLU A 232 -23.14 1.85 16.24
N LEU A 233 -21.95 1.55 15.70
CA LEU A 233 -21.70 0.37 14.87
C LEU A 233 -21.97 -0.97 15.58
N HIS A 234 -22.30 -0.95 16.88
CA HIS A 234 -22.43 -2.17 17.69
C HIS A 234 -23.82 -2.33 18.31
N HIS A 235 -24.72 -1.41 18.05
CA HIS A 235 -26.12 -1.50 18.40
C HIS A 235 -26.99 -2.14 17.31
N GLU A 236 -26.39 -2.42 16.12
CA GLU A 236 -26.95 -3.23 15.04
C GLU A 236 -26.46 -4.70 15.16
#